data_c20f7c41601a88f77dbb753d55bac2c3
#
_entry.id   c20f7c41601a88f77dbb753d55bac2c3
#
_cell.length_a   1.000
_cell.length_b   1.000
_cell.length_c   1.000
_cell.angle_alpha   90.00
_cell.angle_beta   90.00
_cell.angle_gamma   90.00
#
_symmetry.space_group_name_H-M   'P 1'
#
loop_
_entity.id
_entity.type
_entity.pdbx_description
1 polymer ?
#
loop_
_entity_poly.entity_id
_entity_poly.type
_entity_poly.pdbx_seq_one_letter_code
_entity_poly.pdbx_strand_id
1 'polypeptide(L)'
;MIEKRTDRRKKPTPFLCQHTFFGRRSENRRSEDQKGNSYFDRYGSKVWILCLSLLGLNIFDALMTLYHLKFGATESNPLLDYFLQTGGEEAFLIAKFGLAFSGIFFLFLHSNFKRVKLYTSSLVAVYGVLAFYHVSPFFVDYTQLS
;
A
#
# COMPACT_ATOMS: atom_id res chain seq x y z
N MET A 1 23.69 -37.76 -28.85
CA MET A 1 23.34 -37.55 -27.42
C MET A 1 23.50 -36.09 -27.11
N ILE A 2 22.42 -35.33 -26.94
CA ILE A 2 22.48 -33.91 -26.59
C ILE A 2 22.51 -33.87 -25.07
N GLU A 3 23.67 -33.53 -24.52
CA GLU A 3 23.87 -33.36 -23.08
C GLU A 3 22.99 -32.19 -22.59
N LYS A 4 21.99 -32.53 -21.78
CA LYS A 4 21.06 -31.59 -21.19
C LYS A 4 21.84 -30.69 -20.22
N ARG A 5 22.24 -29.48 -20.65
CA ARG A 5 22.91 -28.49 -19.83
C ARG A 5 22.12 -28.31 -18.53
N THR A 6 22.63 -28.86 -17.44
CA THR A 6 22.07 -28.68 -16.11
C THR A 6 22.06 -27.20 -15.76
N ASP A 7 20.89 -26.67 -15.49
CA ASP A 7 20.70 -25.26 -15.16
C ASP A 7 21.40 -24.93 -13.84
N ARG A 8 22.43 -24.10 -13.92
CA ARG A 8 23.23 -23.65 -12.77
C ARG A 8 22.49 -22.72 -11.80
N ARG A 9 21.26 -22.31 -12.11
CA ARG A 9 20.49 -21.35 -11.30
C ARG A 9 19.36 -22.06 -10.53
N LYS A 10 19.71 -22.94 -9.61
CA LYS A 10 18.76 -23.60 -8.69
C LYS A 10 18.29 -22.73 -7.50
N LYS A 11 18.76 -21.50 -7.36
CA LYS A 11 18.40 -20.63 -6.22
C LYS A 11 17.30 -19.64 -6.62
N PRO A 12 16.19 -19.57 -5.86
CA PRO A 12 15.18 -18.54 -6.05
C PRO A 12 15.78 -17.14 -5.82
N THR A 13 15.23 -16.13 -6.48
CA THR A 13 15.65 -14.74 -6.28
C THR A 13 15.41 -14.35 -4.82
N PRO A 14 16.42 -13.84 -4.10
CA PRO A 14 16.25 -13.46 -2.70
C PRO A 14 15.27 -12.29 -2.59
N PHE A 15 14.62 -12.19 -1.42
CA PHE A 15 13.63 -11.16 -1.07
C PHE A 15 14.14 -9.73 -1.30
N LEU A 16 15.37 -9.48 -0.89
CA LEU A 16 16.08 -8.21 -1.13
C LEU A 16 17.44 -8.53 -1.75
N CYS A 17 17.68 -8.00 -2.92
CA CYS A 17 18.98 -8.05 -3.57
C CYS A 17 19.33 -6.68 -4.14
N GLN A 18 20.61 -6.49 -4.48
CA GLN A 18 21.10 -5.24 -5.06
C GLN A 18 20.33 -4.79 -6.32
N HIS A 19 19.59 -5.70 -6.96
CA HIS A 19 18.81 -5.45 -8.18
C HIS A 19 17.31 -5.27 -7.94
N THR A 20 16.82 -5.29 -6.68
CA THR A 20 15.38 -5.24 -6.34
C THR A 20 14.72 -3.95 -6.84
N PHE A 21 15.46 -2.83 -6.94
CA PHE A 21 14.92 -1.55 -7.39
C PHE A 21 15.42 -1.12 -8.78
N PHE A 22 16.60 -1.58 -9.21
CA PHE A 22 17.28 -1.10 -10.42
C PHE A 22 17.54 -2.18 -11.46
N GLY A 23 17.04 -3.39 -11.26
CA GLY A 23 17.23 -4.51 -12.18
C GLY A 23 16.45 -4.37 -13.49
N ARG A 24 16.86 -5.17 -14.49
CA ARG A 24 16.28 -5.16 -15.84
C ARG A 24 15.18 -6.19 -16.06
N ARG A 25 14.91 -7.07 -15.08
CA ARG A 25 13.95 -8.17 -15.23
C ARG A 25 12.56 -7.73 -14.81
N SER A 26 11.62 -7.74 -15.76
CA SER A 26 10.20 -7.46 -15.50
C SER A 26 9.33 -8.72 -15.57
N GLU A 27 9.84 -9.82 -16.13
CA GLU A 27 9.07 -11.05 -16.35
C GLU A 27 9.93 -12.31 -16.21
N ASN A 28 9.30 -13.39 -15.79
CA ASN A 28 9.90 -14.72 -15.83
C ASN A 28 9.83 -15.26 -17.26
N ARG A 29 10.99 -15.57 -17.85
CA ARG A 29 11.07 -16.16 -19.20
C ARG A 29 10.67 -17.63 -19.26
N ARG A 30 10.58 -18.32 -18.11
CA ARG A 30 10.24 -19.74 -18.05
C ARG A 30 8.81 -19.92 -17.59
N SER A 31 8.06 -20.79 -18.27
CA SER A 31 6.67 -21.11 -17.92
C SER A 31 6.52 -21.77 -16.55
N GLU A 32 7.54 -22.45 -16.07
CA GLU A 32 7.57 -23.07 -14.73
C GLU A 32 7.67 -22.03 -13.61
N ASP A 33 8.47 -20.97 -13.82
CA ASP A 33 8.63 -19.87 -12.86
C ASP A 33 7.41 -18.95 -12.83
N GLN A 34 6.59 -18.94 -13.90
CA GLN A 34 5.35 -18.15 -13.96
C GLN A 34 4.24 -18.70 -13.08
N LYS A 35 4.30 -19.97 -12.67
CA LYS A 35 3.28 -20.61 -11.84
C LYS A 35 3.44 -20.34 -10.34
N GLY A 36 4.59 -19.87 -9.88
CA GLY A 36 4.92 -19.61 -8.49
C GLY A 36 4.92 -18.13 -8.11
N ASN A 37 4.99 -17.87 -6.81
CA ASN A 37 5.28 -16.53 -6.30
C ASN A 37 6.77 -16.24 -6.51
N SER A 38 7.11 -15.15 -7.20
CA SER A 38 8.49 -14.79 -7.51
C SER A 38 8.73 -13.30 -7.32
N TYR A 39 9.95 -12.94 -6.94
CA TYR A 39 10.39 -11.56 -6.87
C TYR A 39 11.04 -11.16 -8.21
N PHE A 40 10.76 -9.95 -8.66
CA PHE A 40 11.31 -9.37 -9.87
C PHE A 40 12.16 -8.15 -9.55
N ASP A 41 13.08 -7.84 -10.48
CA ASP A 41 13.94 -6.67 -10.37
C ASP A 41 13.20 -5.37 -10.76
N ARG A 42 12.06 -5.47 -11.47
CA ARG A 42 11.32 -4.32 -11.96
C ARG A 42 9.81 -4.49 -11.77
N TYR A 43 9.19 -3.49 -11.17
CA TYR A 43 7.75 -3.46 -10.90
C TYR A 43 6.99 -2.77 -12.04
N GLY A 44 5.83 -3.31 -12.41
CA GLY A 44 4.99 -2.74 -13.47
C GLY A 44 4.32 -1.43 -13.04
N SER A 45 4.00 -0.57 -14.01
CA SER A 45 3.33 0.72 -13.76
C SER A 45 2.02 0.59 -12.96
N LYS A 46 1.26 -0.49 -13.15
CA LYS A 46 0.03 -0.76 -12.37
C LYS A 46 0.28 -0.87 -10.88
N VAL A 47 1.41 -1.47 -10.46
CA VAL A 47 1.79 -1.59 -9.06
C VAL A 47 2.11 -0.22 -8.47
N TRP A 48 2.86 0.59 -9.21
CA TRP A 48 3.16 1.96 -8.82
C TRP A 48 1.91 2.80 -8.65
N ILE A 49 0.98 2.74 -9.61
CA ILE A 49 -0.30 3.47 -9.53
C ILE A 49 -1.09 3.05 -8.28
N LEU A 50 -1.22 1.74 -8.02
CA LEU A 50 -1.94 1.24 -6.85
C LEU A 50 -1.30 1.69 -5.53
N CYS A 51 0.02 1.59 -5.41
CA CYS A 51 0.73 2.00 -4.20
C CYS A 51 0.66 3.52 -3.97
N LEU A 52 0.81 4.32 -5.03
CA LEU A 52 0.69 5.77 -4.94
C LEU A 52 -0.74 6.21 -4.62
N SER A 53 -1.75 5.55 -5.21
CA SER A 53 -3.16 5.81 -4.88
C SER A 53 -3.44 5.49 -3.42
N LEU A 54 -2.95 4.34 -2.92
CA LEU A 54 -3.12 3.96 -1.53
C LEU A 54 -2.42 4.94 -0.58
N LEU A 55 -1.21 5.39 -0.92
CA LEU A 55 -0.49 6.41 -0.17
C LEU A 55 -1.26 7.74 -0.13
N GLY A 56 -1.74 8.21 -1.28
CA GLY A 56 -2.53 9.45 -1.37
C GLY A 56 -3.81 9.39 -0.55
N LEU A 57 -4.53 8.27 -0.62
CA LEU A 57 -5.73 8.06 0.19
C LEU A 57 -5.44 8.00 1.69
N ASN A 58 -4.32 7.42 2.11
CA ASN A 58 -3.89 7.44 3.52
C ASN A 58 -3.54 8.84 4.01
N ILE A 59 -2.88 9.65 3.17
CA ILE A 59 -2.59 11.06 3.50
C ILE A 59 -3.90 11.83 3.65
N PHE A 60 -4.82 11.66 2.70
CA PHE A 60 -6.13 12.30 2.75
C PHE A 60 -6.91 11.92 4.02
N ASP A 61 -6.97 10.63 4.34
CA ASP A 61 -7.61 10.12 5.55
C ASP A 61 -7.00 10.70 6.83
N ALA A 62 -5.66 10.82 6.90
CA ALA A 62 -4.98 11.42 8.03
C ALA A 62 -5.37 12.90 8.22
N LEU A 63 -5.40 13.67 7.14
CA LEU A 63 -5.76 15.09 7.17
C LEU A 63 -7.23 15.28 7.56
N MET A 64 -8.13 14.46 7.01
CA MET A 64 -9.56 14.52 7.34
C MET A 64 -9.83 14.08 8.78
N THR A 65 -9.10 13.08 9.29
CA THR A 65 -9.17 12.71 10.70
C THR A 65 -8.80 13.89 11.60
N LEU A 66 -7.66 14.56 11.36
CA LEU A 66 -7.27 15.74 12.12
C LEU A 66 -8.27 16.89 12.00
N TYR A 67 -8.85 17.08 10.82
CA TYR A 67 -9.91 18.06 10.63
C TYR A 67 -11.11 17.76 11.52
N HIS A 68 -11.64 16.53 11.49
CA HIS A 68 -12.78 16.16 12.33
C HIS A 68 -12.50 16.21 13.83
N LEU A 69 -11.27 15.85 14.26
CA LEU A 69 -10.87 15.98 15.67
C LEU A 69 -10.99 17.41 16.20
N LYS A 70 -10.71 18.43 15.36
CA LYS A 70 -10.89 19.85 15.73
C LYS A 70 -12.34 20.23 15.96
N PHE A 71 -13.29 19.46 15.42
CA PHE A 71 -14.73 19.65 15.62
C PHE A 71 -15.33 18.70 16.67
N GLY A 72 -14.47 18.10 17.52
CA GLY A 72 -14.91 17.28 18.65
C GLY A 72 -15.14 15.81 18.34
N ALA A 73 -14.75 15.32 17.16
CA ALA A 73 -14.72 13.89 16.88
C ALA A 73 -13.63 13.18 17.70
N THR A 74 -13.75 11.88 17.85
CA THR A 74 -12.76 11.04 18.53
C THR A 74 -12.10 10.08 17.56
N GLU A 75 -10.82 9.74 17.79
CA GLU A 75 -10.14 8.72 17.00
C GLU A 75 -10.65 7.33 17.40
N SER A 76 -11.08 6.53 16.41
CA SER A 76 -11.65 5.20 16.65
C SER A 76 -10.60 4.11 16.82
N ASN A 77 -9.39 4.31 16.31
CA ASN A 77 -8.30 3.36 16.44
C ASN A 77 -7.56 3.58 17.77
N PRO A 78 -7.64 2.63 18.74
CA PRO A 78 -7.07 2.83 20.07
C PRO A 78 -5.55 3.02 20.06
N LEU A 79 -4.84 2.47 19.07
CA LEU A 79 -3.41 2.68 18.92
C LEU A 79 -3.10 4.11 18.49
N LEU A 80 -3.82 4.64 17.52
CA LEU A 80 -3.63 6.01 17.03
C LEU A 80 -4.12 7.04 18.05
N ASP A 81 -5.20 6.75 18.78
CA ASP A 81 -5.70 7.57 19.89
C ASP A 81 -4.66 7.66 21.01
N TYR A 82 -3.98 6.57 21.35
CA TYR A 82 -2.88 6.59 22.32
C TYR A 82 -1.77 7.57 21.91
N PHE A 83 -1.33 7.53 20.64
CA PHE A 83 -0.32 8.48 20.15
C PHE A 83 -0.83 9.92 20.14
N LEU A 84 -2.10 10.13 19.81
CA LEU A 84 -2.73 11.44 19.83
C LEU A 84 -2.75 12.04 21.25
N GLN A 85 -3.12 11.23 22.25
CA GLN A 85 -3.20 11.69 23.64
C GLN A 85 -1.83 11.90 24.30
N THR A 86 -0.82 11.11 23.94
CA THR A 86 0.51 11.18 24.56
C THR A 86 1.45 12.16 23.89
N GLY A 87 1.35 12.35 22.59
CA GLY A 87 2.28 13.18 21.82
C GLY A 87 1.62 14.14 20.83
N GLY A 88 0.29 14.30 20.92
CA GLY A 88 -0.46 15.24 20.09
C GLY A 88 -0.54 14.87 18.62
N GLU A 89 -0.94 15.85 17.80
CA GLU A 89 -1.14 15.68 16.36
C GLU A 89 0.11 15.16 15.62
N GLU A 90 1.31 15.59 16.05
CA GLU A 90 2.57 15.16 15.43
C GLU A 90 2.83 13.67 15.64
N ALA A 91 2.70 13.19 16.89
CA ALA A 91 2.88 11.76 17.18
C ALA A 91 1.85 10.90 16.48
N PHE A 92 0.60 11.35 16.39
CA PHE A 92 -0.46 10.70 15.63
C PHE A 92 -0.07 10.57 14.15
N LEU A 93 0.38 11.66 13.51
CA LEU A 93 0.77 11.63 12.10
C LEU A 93 1.97 10.72 11.84
N ILE A 94 3.00 10.78 12.70
CA ILE A 94 4.18 9.91 12.60
C ILE A 94 3.77 8.44 12.71
N ALA A 95 2.93 8.09 13.68
CA ALA A 95 2.45 6.73 13.87
C ALA A 95 1.61 6.27 12.67
N LYS A 96 0.64 7.09 12.22
CA LYS A 96 -0.25 6.76 11.10
C LYS A 96 0.52 6.59 9.79
N PHE A 97 1.43 7.51 9.46
CA PHE A 97 2.25 7.40 8.25
C PHE A 97 3.29 6.29 8.35
N GLY A 98 3.88 6.04 9.51
CA GLY A 98 4.80 4.94 9.72
C GLY A 98 4.13 3.58 9.48
N LEU A 99 2.93 3.37 9.99
CA LEU A 99 2.12 2.16 9.77
C LEU A 99 1.71 2.03 8.30
N ALA A 100 1.19 3.10 7.70
CA ALA A 100 0.78 3.10 6.30
C ALA A 100 1.96 2.82 5.36
N PHE A 101 3.08 3.51 5.55
CA PHE A 101 4.28 3.34 4.72
C PHE A 101 4.84 1.92 4.83
N SER A 102 4.96 1.36 6.04
CA SER A 102 5.46 -0.01 6.22
C SER A 102 4.54 -1.04 5.56
N GLY A 103 3.21 -0.88 5.68
CA GLY A 103 2.23 -1.73 5.02
C GLY A 103 2.30 -1.64 3.49
N ILE A 104 2.33 -0.42 2.94
CA ILE A 104 2.44 -0.18 1.49
C ILE A 104 3.77 -0.72 0.95
N PHE A 105 4.87 -0.50 1.65
CA PHE A 105 6.18 -1.02 1.29
C PHE A 105 6.19 -2.55 1.24
N PHE A 106 5.58 -3.20 2.22
CA PHE A 106 5.43 -4.64 2.23
C PHE A 106 4.60 -5.14 1.05
N LEU A 107 3.46 -4.52 0.76
CA LEU A 107 2.62 -4.84 -0.40
C LEU A 107 3.36 -4.61 -1.72
N PHE A 108 4.14 -3.54 -1.82
CA PHE A 108 4.96 -3.24 -2.98
C PHE A 108 5.98 -4.35 -3.26
N LEU A 109 6.75 -4.77 -2.25
CA LEU A 109 7.73 -5.84 -2.38
C LEU A 109 7.10 -7.17 -2.81
N HIS A 110 5.88 -7.48 -2.32
CA HIS A 110 5.17 -8.73 -2.61
C HIS A 110 4.19 -8.61 -3.79
N SER A 111 4.17 -7.49 -4.50
CA SER A 111 3.17 -7.18 -5.53
C SER A 111 3.10 -8.16 -6.70
N ASN A 112 4.16 -8.97 -6.93
CA ASN A 112 4.19 -10.01 -7.95
C ASN A 112 3.53 -11.32 -7.52
N PHE A 113 3.13 -11.45 -6.26
CA PHE A 113 2.38 -12.62 -5.78
C PHE A 113 0.93 -12.51 -6.23
N LYS A 114 0.34 -13.65 -6.64
CA LYS A 114 -0.99 -13.70 -7.30
C LYS A 114 -2.10 -12.96 -6.56
N ARG A 115 -2.12 -13.04 -5.22
CA ARG A 115 -3.18 -12.46 -4.39
C ARG A 115 -2.90 -11.03 -3.93
N VAL A 116 -1.65 -10.59 -3.95
CA VAL A 116 -1.27 -9.28 -3.38
C VAL A 116 -1.86 -8.14 -4.20
N LYS A 117 -1.93 -8.25 -5.51
CA LYS A 117 -2.59 -7.24 -6.36
C LYS A 117 -4.08 -7.10 -6.01
N LEU A 118 -4.75 -8.22 -5.74
CA LEU A 118 -6.15 -8.21 -5.32
C LEU A 118 -6.29 -7.50 -3.96
N TYR A 119 -5.45 -7.85 -2.97
CA TYR A 119 -5.49 -7.20 -1.66
C TYR A 119 -5.19 -5.71 -1.74
N THR A 120 -4.20 -5.30 -2.54
CA THR A 120 -3.89 -3.89 -2.74
C THR A 120 -5.05 -3.13 -3.39
N SER A 121 -5.70 -3.72 -4.43
CA SER A 121 -6.89 -3.13 -5.05
C SER A 121 -8.06 -3.03 -4.08
N SER A 122 -8.28 -4.05 -3.24
CA SER A 122 -9.33 -4.04 -2.23
C SER A 122 -9.09 -2.94 -1.19
N LEU A 123 -7.84 -2.75 -0.76
CA LEU A 123 -7.48 -1.67 0.15
C LEU A 123 -7.71 -0.29 -0.48
N VAL A 124 -7.34 -0.09 -1.74
CA VAL A 124 -7.63 1.16 -2.47
C VAL A 124 -9.14 1.43 -2.51
N ALA A 125 -9.96 0.40 -2.76
CA ALA A 125 -11.41 0.54 -2.76
C ALA A 125 -11.96 0.92 -1.36
N VAL A 126 -11.49 0.25 -0.30
CA VAL A 126 -11.90 0.54 1.10
C VAL A 126 -11.54 1.98 1.48
N TYR A 127 -10.30 2.40 1.22
CA TYR A 127 -9.89 3.78 1.51
C TYR A 127 -10.60 4.80 0.61
N GLY A 128 -10.99 4.43 -0.61
CA GLY A 128 -11.82 5.25 -1.47
C GLY A 128 -13.22 5.48 -0.89
N VAL A 129 -13.84 4.43 -0.34
CA VAL A 129 -15.13 4.54 0.38
C VAL A 129 -14.97 5.40 1.64
N LEU A 130 -13.89 5.22 2.40
CA LEU A 130 -13.62 6.02 3.59
C LEU A 130 -13.41 7.50 3.23
N ALA A 131 -12.69 7.79 2.15
CA ALA A 131 -12.53 9.15 1.64
C ALA A 131 -13.87 9.78 1.27
N PHE A 132 -14.76 9.03 0.60
CA PHE A 132 -16.10 9.47 0.31
C PHE A 132 -16.92 9.75 1.58
N TYR A 133 -16.83 8.88 2.58
CA TYR A 133 -17.46 9.09 3.88
C TYR A 133 -17.00 10.39 4.54
N HIS A 134 -15.70 10.68 4.55
CA HIS A 134 -15.16 11.92 5.13
C HIS A 134 -15.64 13.19 4.41
N VAL A 135 -15.93 13.11 3.12
CA VAL A 135 -16.39 14.26 2.32
C VAL A 135 -17.91 14.42 2.33
N SER A 136 -18.66 13.34 2.58
CA SER A 136 -20.12 13.33 2.53
C SER A 136 -20.82 14.41 3.41
N PRO A 137 -20.36 14.72 4.65
CA PRO A 137 -20.97 15.77 5.48
C PRO A 137 -20.95 17.14 4.81
N PHE A 138 -19.92 17.46 4.05
CA PHE A 138 -19.81 18.76 3.36
C PHE A 138 -20.88 18.94 2.29
N PHE A 139 -21.37 17.85 1.68
CA PHE A 139 -22.46 17.93 0.70
C PHE A 139 -23.84 18.03 1.36
N VAL A 140 -24.00 17.43 2.55
CA VAL A 140 -25.28 17.47 3.28
C VAL A 140 -25.56 18.88 3.79
N ASP A 141 -24.56 19.58 4.32
CA ASP A 141 -24.72 20.93 4.84
C ASP A 141 -25.13 21.95 3.75
N TYR A 142 -24.62 21.79 2.53
CA TYR A 142 -25.00 22.67 1.41
C TYR A 142 -26.46 22.49 0.97
N THR A 143 -27.04 21.31 1.13
CA THR A 143 -28.43 21.05 0.75
C THR A 143 -29.47 21.54 1.78
N GLN A 144 -29.03 21.82 3.01
CA GLN A 144 -29.91 22.41 4.07
C GLN A 144 -29.96 23.95 4.01
N LEU A 145 -29.03 24.59 3.27
CA LEU A 145 -28.93 26.05 3.16
C LEU A 145 -29.57 26.64 1.90
N SER A 146 -30.13 25.80 1.02
CA SER A 146 -30.87 26.17 -0.18
C SER A 146 -32.36 25.94 -0.02
#